data_762df5cf746316639a9e560bcfe5579f
#
_entry.id   762df5cf746316639a9e560bcfe5579f
#
_cell.length_a   1.000
_cell.length_b   1.000
_cell.length_c   1.000
_cell.angle_alpha   90.00
_cell.angle_beta   90.00
_cell.angle_gamma   90.00
#
_symmetry.space_group_name_H-M   'P 1'
#
loop_
_entity.id
_entity.type
_entity.pdbx_description
1 polymer ?
#
loop_
_entity_poly.entity_id
_entity_poly.type
_entity_poly.pdbx_seq_one_letter_code
_entity_poly.pdbx_strand_id
1 'polypeptide(L)'
;MKLPNILAASLLFSVVNVALAGEFADYCTTGLAHGELKKTNCSVKTDFENKTYCFGNEAAKTLFMQNPQKTISSAAAFYAKHATPAREKLTQEQALGRINSAHCDLSNKELGYLDFNKMDLRHCTMVNTSFFGAYLIGANLSGANLQGAYLNLARVENADFSGANLSDAIIFQAIFSKTNFKGANLSNARMIGTLGDVDMRGANIKKGRFGLDIGNQPMGQMKFDSVGGKFANADFEGADLNVANFSFADLTGANLRNTNMHRADLSKADLTGADLTGANMDNAILDGTIMTNVKGLEAIKGYDISKGKCMDCDSMHNH
;
A
#
# COMPACT_ATOMS: atom_id res chain seq x y z
N MET A 1 -11.77 -4.59 76.94
CA MET A 1 -11.79 -3.91 75.65
C MET A 1 -10.93 -4.75 74.68
N LYS A 2 -11.56 -5.54 73.82
CA LYS A 2 -10.89 -6.39 72.83
C LYS A 2 -10.95 -5.68 71.49
N LEU A 3 -9.77 -5.46 70.87
CA LEU A 3 -9.60 -5.00 69.53
C LEU A 3 -9.84 -6.12 68.54
N PRO A 4 -10.54 -5.90 67.41
CA PRO A 4 -10.73 -6.92 66.41
C PRO A 4 -9.53 -7.04 65.45
N ASN A 5 -9.15 -8.28 65.13
CA ASN A 5 -8.18 -8.68 64.13
C ASN A 5 -8.62 -8.23 62.75
N ILE A 6 -7.78 -7.43 62.09
CA ILE A 6 -7.90 -7.15 60.67
C ILE A 6 -7.18 -8.28 59.91
N LEU A 7 -7.95 -9.13 59.23
CA LEU A 7 -7.44 -10.05 58.24
C LEU A 7 -6.90 -9.25 57.04
N ALA A 8 -5.60 -9.31 56.85
CA ALA A 8 -4.98 -8.84 55.61
C ALA A 8 -5.31 -9.85 54.48
N ALA A 9 -6.19 -9.44 53.56
CA ALA A 9 -6.42 -10.16 52.31
C ALA A 9 -5.23 -9.90 51.39
N SER A 10 -4.37 -10.88 51.24
CA SER A 10 -3.31 -10.90 50.24
C SER A 10 -3.92 -11.06 48.86
N LEU A 11 -4.03 -9.94 48.12
CA LEU A 11 -4.29 -9.95 46.70
C LEU A 11 -3.11 -10.60 45.97
N LEU A 12 -3.28 -11.85 45.59
CA LEU A 12 -2.43 -12.51 44.62
C LEU A 12 -2.66 -11.83 43.26
N PHE A 13 -1.80 -10.87 42.93
CA PHE A 13 -1.64 -10.45 41.56
C PHE A 13 -1.05 -11.63 40.78
N SER A 14 -1.88 -12.29 39.99
CA SER A 14 -1.42 -13.17 38.92
C SER A 14 -0.65 -12.30 37.92
N VAL A 15 0.68 -12.33 37.99
CA VAL A 15 1.55 -11.80 36.97
C VAL A 15 1.26 -12.60 35.72
N VAL A 16 0.41 -12.08 34.82
CA VAL A 16 0.34 -12.56 33.46
C VAL A 16 1.73 -12.31 32.88
N ASN A 17 2.51 -13.37 32.70
CA ASN A 17 3.75 -13.33 31.95
C ASN A 17 3.37 -12.97 30.50
N VAL A 18 3.29 -11.68 30.20
CA VAL A 18 3.40 -11.20 28.82
C VAL A 18 4.82 -11.57 28.44
N ALA A 19 4.97 -12.57 27.58
CA ALA A 19 6.25 -12.87 26.97
C ALA A 19 6.74 -11.56 26.35
N LEU A 20 7.79 -10.98 26.92
CA LEU A 20 8.41 -9.77 26.40
C LEU A 20 8.88 -10.12 24.99
N ALA A 21 8.33 -9.42 23.99
CA ALA A 21 8.82 -9.51 22.63
C ALA A 21 10.31 -9.14 22.61
N GLY A 22 11.08 -9.81 21.80
CA GLY A 22 12.49 -9.44 21.60
C GLY A 22 12.61 -8.01 21.02
N GLU A 23 13.81 -7.44 21.13
CA GLU A 23 14.12 -6.19 20.44
C GLU A 23 13.69 -6.31 18.96
N PHE A 24 13.28 -5.21 18.38
CA PHE A 24 12.74 -5.18 17.01
C PHE A 24 11.47 -6.06 16.81
N ALA A 25 10.62 -6.20 17.83
CA ALA A 25 9.34 -6.92 17.76
C ALA A 25 9.45 -8.31 17.10
N ASP A 26 10.40 -9.11 17.54
CA ASP A 26 10.70 -10.48 17.09
C ASP A 26 11.18 -10.60 15.63
N TYR A 27 11.56 -9.50 14.98
CA TYR A 27 12.25 -9.64 13.69
C TYR A 27 13.67 -10.20 13.88
N CYS A 28 14.13 -10.96 12.89
CA CYS A 28 15.50 -11.47 12.85
C CYS A 28 16.51 -10.32 12.85
N THR A 29 17.25 -10.11 13.93
CA THR A 29 18.18 -8.99 14.07
C THR A 29 19.26 -8.98 12.98
N THR A 30 19.82 -10.14 12.63
CA THR A 30 20.78 -10.27 11.53
C THR A 30 20.14 -10.02 10.18
N GLY A 31 18.90 -10.48 9.95
CA GLY A 31 18.14 -10.18 8.75
C GLY A 31 17.92 -8.67 8.57
N LEU A 32 17.49 -8.00 9.63
CA LEU A 32 17.33 -6.53 9.62
C LEU A 32 18.63 -5.81 9.28
N ALA A 33 19.77 -6.26 9.83
CA ALA A 33 21.06 -5.67 9.53
C ALA A 33 21.49 -5.83 8.06
N HIS A 34 20.94 -6.83 7.37
CA HIS A 34 21.12 -7.07 5.93
C HIS A 34 19.98 -6.54 5.05
N GLY A 35 19.05 -5.79 5.62
CA GLY A 35 17.96 -5.18 4.87
C GLY A 35 16.74 -6.09 4.66
N GLU A 36 16.54 -7.09 5.50
CA GLU A 36 15.44 -8.04 5.40
C GLU A 36 14.47 -7.93 6.59
N LEU A 37 13.18 -7.75 6.31
CA LEU A 37 12.09 -7.83 7.29
C LEU A 37 11.62 -9.28 7.47
N LYS A 38 12.32 -10.07 8.27
CA LYS A 38 11.97 -11.48 8.52
C LYS A 38 11.54 -11.67 9.96
N LYS A 39 10.25 -11.84 10.21
CA LYS A 39 9.73 -12.21 11.52
C LYS A 39 10.17 -13.62 11.93
N THR A 40 10.38 -13.81 13.22
CA THR A 40 10.71 -15.10 13.84
C THR A 40 9.70 -15.39 14.94
N ASN A 41 9.73 -16.61 15.47
CA ASN A 41 9.03 -16.98 16.70
C ASN A 41 9.91 -16.80 17.95
N CYS A 42 11.09 -16.20 17.77
CA CYS A 42 12.09 -15.98 18.82
C CYS A 42 12.56 -17.25 19.57
N SER A 43 12.42 -18.41 18.95
CA SER A 43 12.94 -19.67 19.50
C SER A 43 14.46 -19.71 19.55
N VAL A 44 15.12 -19.06 18.57
CA VAL A 44 16.54 -18.80 18.56
C VAL A 44 16.77 -17.36 19.01
N LYS A 45 17.39 -17.16 20.15
CA LYS A 45 17.60 -15.85 20.77
C LYS A 45 18.91 -15.77 21.55
N THR A 46 19.31 -14.55 21.87
CA THR A 46 20.39 -14.28 22.83
C THR A 46 20.13 -12.96 23.54
N ASP A 47 20.64 -12.85 24.77
CA ASP A 47 20.62 -11.60 25.51
C ASP A 47 21.97 -10.88 25.32
N PHE A 48 21.91 -9.60 25.06
CA PHE A 48 23.08 -8.73 24.94
C PHE A 48 22.72 -7.34 25.49
N GLU A 49 23.50 -6.82 26.43
CA GLU A 49 23.26 -5.53 27.09
C GLU A 49 21.83 -5.40 27.67
N ASN A 50 21.37 -6.43 28.38
CA ASN A 50 20.05 -6.52 29.01
C ASN A 50 18.86 -6.47 28.05
N LYS A 51 19.07 -6.77 26.77
CA LYS A 51 18.05 -6.82 25.73
C LYS A 51 18.08 -8.18 25.05
N THR A 52 16.89 -8.71 24.71
CA THR A 52 16.76 -9.98 23.99
C THR A 52 16.69 -9.74 22.49
N TYR A 53 17.53 -10.42 21.73
CA TYR A 53 17.56 -10.38 20.27
C TYR A 53 17.16 -11.73 19.69
N CYS A 54 16.25 -11.70 18.69
CA CYS A 54 15.70 -12.87 18.04
C CYS A 54 16.37 -13.14 16.68
N PHE A 55 16.47 -14.42 16.29
CA PHE A 55 17.10 -14.86 15.06
C PHE A 55 16.25 -15.91 14.33
N GLY A 56 16.35 -15.96 13.02
CA GLY A 56 15.66 -16.94 12.19
C GLY A 56 16.24 -18.36 12.32
N ASN A 57 17.52 -18.47 12.70
CA ASN A 57 18.24 -19.73 12.89
C ASN A 57 19.55 -19.49 13.65
N GLU A 58 20.24 -20.57 14.04
CA GLU A 58 21.51 -20.52 14.79
C GLU A 58 22.65 -19.86 13.98
N ALA A 59 22.68 -20.00 12.66
CA ALA A 59 23.69 -19.36 11.83
C ALA A 59 23.58 -17.82 11.89
N ALA A 60 22.36 -17.29 11.86
CA ALA A 60 22.08 -15.87 12.02
C ALA A 60 22.51 -15.34 13.40
N LYS A 61 22.29 -16.13 14.47
CA LYS A 61 22.77 -15.82 15.82
C LYS A 61 24.28 -15.82 15.90
N THR A 62 24.95 -16.81 15.30
CA THR A 62 26.42 -16.89 15.26
C THR A 62 27.01 -15.66 14.55
N LEU A 63 26.39 -15.23 13.45
CA LEU A 63 26.81 -14.04 12.72
C LEU A 63 26.66 -12.75 13.58
N PHE A 64 25.57 -12.65 14.33
CA PHE A 64 25.36 -11.56 15.29
C PHE A 64 26.48 -11.52 16.34
N MET A 65 26.83 -12.66 16.92
CA MET A 65 27.83 -12.76 17.98
C MET A 65 29.25 -12.35 17.55
N GLN A 66 29.54 -12.32 16.23
CA GLN A 66 30.82 -11.83 15.72
C GLN A 66 31.00 -10.33 15.91
N ASN A 67 29.92 -9.55 15.78
CA ASN A 67 29.95 -8.10 15.98
C ASN A 67 28.56 -7.57 16.37
N PRO A 68 28.12 -7.79 17.64
CA PRO A 68 26.79 -7.45 18.09
C PRO A 68 26.45 -5.97 17.91
N GLN A 69 27.31 -5.05 18.32
CA GLN A 69 27.09 -3.62 18.27
C GLN A 69 26.84 -3.09 16.86
N LYS A 70 27.66 -3.52 15.89
CA LYS A 70 27.49 -3.14 14.49
C LYS A 70 26.20 -3.70 13.92
N THR A 71 25.90 -4.97 14.23
CA THR A 71 24.67 -5.62 13.77
C THR A 71 23.43 -4.94 14.33
N ILE A 72 23.44 -4.59 15.63
CA ILE A 72 22.35 -3.84 16.29
C ILE A 72 22.16 -2.48 15.65
N SER A 73 23.25 -1.71 15.44
CA SER A 73 23.15 -0.38 14.82
C SER A 73 22.56 -0.43 13.41
N SER A 74 23.02 -1.38 12.58
CA SER A 74 22.48 -1.56 11.23
C SER A 74 21.02 -2.03 11.25
N ALA A 75 20.68 -2.98 12.13
CA ALA A 75 19.33 -3.47 12.31
C ALA A 75 18.37 -2.36 12.79
N ALA A 76 18.79 -1.53 13.75
CA ALA A 76 18.00 -0.42 14.27
C ALA A 76 17.73 0.62 13.20
N ALA A 77 18.73 0.99 12.41
CA ALA A 77 18.57 1.95 11.32
C ALA A 77 17.61 1.45 10.25
N PHE A 78 17.71 0.17 9.88
CA PHE A 78 16.79 -0.44 8.92
C PHE A 78 15.39 -0.62 9.50
N TYR A 79 15.27 -1.10 10.75
CA TYR A 79 14.00 -1.29 11.44
C TYR A 79 13.23 0.02 11.59
N ALA A 80 13.89 1.08 12.05
CA ALA A 80 13.28 2.40 12.20
C ALA A 80 12.69 2.94 10.88
N LYS A 81 13.31 2.57 9.74
CA LYS A 81 12.87 3.01 8.41
C LYS A 81 11.79 2.13 7.79
N HIS A 82 11.77 0.82 8.09
CA HIS A 82 11.02 -0.16 7.32
C HIS A 82 10.03 -0.99 8.16
N ALA A 83 10.25 -1.14 9.47
CA ALA A 83 9.32 -1.87 10.30
C ALA A 83 8.16 -0.97 10.71
N THR A 84 6.96 -1.44 10.46
CA THR A 84 5.76 -0.76 10.95
C THR A 84 5.72 -0.92 12.47
N PRO A 85 5.62 0.18 13.25
CA PRO A 85 5.39 0.07 14.70
C PRO A 85 4.19 -0.82 14.99
N ALA A 86 4.22 -1.57 16.09
CA ALA A 86 3.04 -2.31 16.52
C ALA A 86 1.88 -1.31 16.69
N ARG A 87 0.80 -1.51 15.90
CA ARG A 87 -0.37 -0.64 15.97
C ARG A 87 -1.18 -0.96 17.21
N GLU A 88 -1.60 0.08 17.94
CA GLU A 88 -2.56 -0.08 19.02
C GLU A 88 -3.92 -0.49 18.43
N LYS A 89 -4.47 -1.63 18.89
CA LYS A 89 -5.78 -2.11 18.46
C LYS A 89 -6.86 -1.35 19.22
N LEU A 90 -7.77 -0.72 18.49
CA LEU A 90 -8.94 -0.08 19.07
C LEU A 90 -10.18 -0.96 18.93
N THR A 91 -11.09 -0.83 19.88
CA THR A 91 -12.46 -1.30 19.73
C THR A 91 -13.28 -0.33 18.87
N GLN A 92 -14.46 -0.76 18.40
CA GLN A 92 -15.38 0.13 17.66
C GLN A 92 -15.71 1.39 18.45
N GLU A 93 -16.04 1.24 19.75
CA GLU A 93 -16.38 2.35 20.64
C GLU A 93 -15.21 3.33 20.81
N GLN A 94 -13.98 2.84 21.03
CA GLN A 94 -12.79 3.66 21.14
C GLN A 94 -12.48 4.44 19.85
N ALA A 95 -12.64 3.79 18.70
CA ALA A 95 -12.46 4.43 17.41
C ALA A 95 -13.48 5.55 17.19
N LEU A 96 -14.77 5.29 17.47
CA LEU A 96 -15.84 6.27 17.38
C LEU A 96 -15.63 7.45 18.35
N GLY A 97 -15.18 7.16 19.58
CA GLY A 97 -14.84 8.21 20.54
C GLY A 97 -13.77 9.18 20.03
N ARG A 98 -12.73 8.66 19.33
CA ARG A 98 -11.71 9.49 18.69
C ARG A 98 -12.25 10.27 17.50
N ILE A 99 -13.06 9.64 16.65
CA ILE A 99 -13.68 10.29 15.48
C ILE A 99 -14.56 11.47 15.91
N ASN A 100 -15.30 11.33 16.98
CA ASN A 100 -16.19 12.38 17.49
C ASN A 100 -15.46 13.46 18.30
N SER A 101 -14.14 13.33 18.50
CA SER A 101 -13.36 14.33 19.21
C SER A 101 -12.94 15.48 18.29
N ALA A 102 -12.65 16.64 18.85
CA ALA A 102 -12.15 17.80 18.11
C ALA A 102 -10.79 17.56 17.41
N HIS A 103 -10.05 16.56 17.88
CA HIS A 103 -8.75 16.15 17.32
C HIS A 103 -8.77 14.66 17.02
N CYS A 104 -9.36 14.29 15.87
CA CYS A 104 -9.40 12.92 15.42
C CYS A 104 -8.00 12.45 14.95
N ASP A 105 -7.29 11.75 15.85
CA ASP A 105 -6.03 11.06 15.49
C ASP A 105 -6.16 9.56 15.65
N LEU A 106 -6.16 8.89 14.50
CA LEU A 106 -6.19 7.44 14.36
C LEU A 106 -4.85 6.89 13.88
N SER A 107 -3.80 7.72 13.83
CA SER A 107 -2.50 7.32 13.32
C SER A 107 -1.91 6.16 14.12
N ASN A 108 -1.27 5.22 13.43
CA ASN A 108 -0.68 4.02 14.00
C ASN A 108 -1.67 3.14 14.80
N LYS A 109 -2.96 3.14 14.42
CA LYS A 109 -3.99 2.29 15.04
C LYS A 109 -4.31 1.09 14.16
N GLU A 110 -4.69 -0.02 14.81
CA GLU A 110 -5.26 -1.20 14.16
C GLU A 110 -6.78 -1.10 14.27
N LEU A 111 -7.43 -0.87 13.14
CA LEU A 111 -8.87 -0.66 13.00
C LEU A 111 -9.50 -1.76 12.13
N GLY A 112 -8.83 -2.91 12.05
CA GLY A 112 -9.27 -4.00 11.20
C GLY A 112 -10.68 -4.50 11.56
N TYR A 113 -11.48 -4.75 10.53
CA TYR A 113 -12.87 -5.23 10.63
C TYR A 113 -13.86 -4.30 11.34
N LEU A 114 -13.47 -3.04 11.66
CA LEU A 114 -14.38 -2.06 12.24
C LEU A 114 -15.29 -1.43 11.17
N ASP A 115 -16.45 -0.93 11.61
CA ASP A 115 -17.46 -0.32 10.76
C ASP A 115 -17.37 1.21 10.77
N PHE A 116 -17.01 1.77 9.61
CA PHE A 116 -16.95 3.21 9.34
C PHE A 116 -17.84 3.59 8.16
N ASN A 117 -18.83 2.75 7.82
CA ASN A 117 -19.71 3.01 6.70
C ASN A 117 -20.41 4.36 6.82
N LYS A 118 -20.37 5.14 5.72
CA LYS A 118 -21.00 6.46 5.59
C LYS A 118 -20.49 7.52 6.60
N MET A 119 -19.39 7.26 7.29
CA MET A 119 -18.81 8.23 8.23
C MET A 119 -18.06 9.35 7.51
N ASP A 120 -18.05 10.52 8.14
CA ASP A 120 -17.21 11.64 7.75
C ASP A 120 -15.86 11.58 8.50
N LEU A 121 -14.81 11.19 7.77
CA LEU A 121 -13.45 11.00 8.29
C LEU A 121 -12.47 12.06 7.76
N ARG A 122 -12.96 13.11 7.09
CA ARG A 122 -12.13 14.14 6.45
C ARG A 122 -11.19 14.84 7.43
N HIS A 123 -11.64 15.03 8.67
CA HIS A 123 -10.91 15.72 9.73
C HIS A 123 -9.97 14.82 10.50
N CYS A 124 -9.91 13.52 10.16
CA CYS A 124 -9.07 12.56 10.87
C CYS A 124 -7.68 12.45 10.25
N THR A 125 -6.66 12.35 11.10
CA THR A 125 -5.32 11.93 10.70
C THR A 125 -5.21 10.42 10.89
N MET A 126 -4.80 9.72 9.81
CA MET A 126 -4.80 8.25 9.75
C MET A 126 -3.49 7.71 9.18
N VAL A 127 -2.38 8.37 9.54
CA VAL A 127 -1.04 7.99 9.07
C VAL A 127 -0.67 6.60 9.62
N ASN A 128 -0.22 5.71 8.75
CA ASN A 128 0.14 4.32 9.07
C ASN A 128 -0.98 3.51 9.77
N THR A 129 -2.24 3.89 9.59
CA THR A 129 -3.38 3.19 10.19
C THR A 129 -3.69 1.92 9.40
N SER A 130 -4.03 0.84 10.09
CA SER A 130 -4.51 -0.38 9.46
C SER A 130 -6.03 -0.42 9.44
N PHE A 131 -6.58 -0.46 8.23
CA PHE A 131 -7.99 -0.71 7.93
C PHE A 131 -8.20 -2.10 7.33
N PHE A 132 -7.38 -3.08 7.74
CA PHE A 132 -7.46 -4.45 7.22
C PHE A 132 -8.88 -5.02 7.35
N GLY A 133 -9.54 -5.29 6.22
CA GLY A 133 -10.92 -5.81 6.21
C GLY A 133 -11.97 -4.87 6.80
N ALA A 134 -11.65 -3.59 7.05
CA ALA A 134 -12.60 -2.61 7.59
C ALA A 134 -13.70 -2.27 6.58
N TYR A 135 -14.83 -1.82 7.08
CA TYR A 135 -15.98 -1.38 6.29
C TYR A 135 -15.96 0.14 6.18
N LEU A 136 -15.72 0.66 4.98
CA LEU A 136 -15.65 2.09 4.64
C LEU A 136 -16.65 2.44 3.52
N ILE A 137 -17.70 1.66 3.36
CA ILE A 137 -18.68 1.82 2.28
C ILE A 137 -19.35 3.19 2.39
N GLY A 138 -19.20 4.02 1.35
CA GLY A 138 -19.74 5.37 1.31
C GLY A 138 -19.13 6.34 2.33
N ALA A 139 -18.01 6.00 2.96
CA ALA A 139 -17.30 6.90 3.86
C ALA A 139 -16.68 8.09 3.10
N ASN A 140 -16.65 9.25 3.74
CA ASN A 140 -16.02 10.45 3.21
C ASN A 140 -14.64 10.64 3.84
N LEU A 141 -13.59 10.39 3.03
CA LEU A 141 -12.18 10.57 3.39
C LEU A 141 -11.53 11.64 2.50
N SER A 142 -12.34 12.51 1.88
CA SER A 142 -11.81 13.52 0.95
C SER A 142 -10.83 14.45 1.67
N GLY A 143 -9.65 14.64 1.09
CA GLY A 143 -8.57 15.44 1.67
C GLY A 143 -7.91 14.86 2.93
N ALA A 144 -8.35 13.69 3.43
CA ALA A 144 -7.80 13.09 4.64
C ALA A 144 -6.34 12.62 4.44
N ASN A 145 -5.57 12.54 5.54
CA ASN A 145 -4.20 12.04 5.51
C ASN A 145 -4.15 10.57 5.91
N LEU A 146 -3.96 9.70 4.89
CA LEU A 146 -3.82 8.24 5.01
C LEU A 146 -2.43 7.77 4.57
N GLN A 147 -1.41 8.61 4.69
CA GLN A 147 -0.05 8.22 4.30
C GLN A 147 0.37 6.91 4.98
N GLY A 148 0.87 5.95 4.19
CA GLY A 148 1.29 4.64 4.69
C GLY A 148 0.17 3.77 5.25
N ALA A 149 -1.10 4.12 5.02
CA ALA A 149 -2.25 3.34 5.50
C ALA A 149 -2.29 1.96 4.83
N TYR A 150 -2.87 1.01 5.56
CA TYR A 150 -3.01 -0.38 5.15
C TYR A 150 -4.49 -0.73 4.96
N LEU A 151 -4.92 -0.85 3.70
CA LEU A 151 -6.33 -1.04 3.34
C LEU A 151 -6.60 -2.42 2.71
N ASN A 152 -5.78 -3.41 3.02
CA ASN A 152 -5.98 -4.75 2.45
C ASN A 152 -7.34 -5.31 2.86
N LEU A 153 -8.06 -5.89 1.89
CA LEU A 153 -9.39 -6.46 2.06
C LEU A 153 -10.45 -5.46 2.56
N ALA A 154 -10.16 -4.17 2.67
CA ALA A 154 -11.14 -3.17 3.06
C ALA A 154 -12.27 -3.05 2.03
N ARG A 155 -13.46 -2.74 2.50
CA ARG A 155 -14.62 -2.45 1.66
C ARG A 155 -14.78 -0.95 1.51
N VAL A 156 -14.47 -0.45 0.31
CA VAL A 156 -14.42 1.00 0.03
C VAL A 156 -15.41 1.41 -1.08
N GLU A 157 -16.43 0.60 -1.32
CA GLU A 157 -17.44 0.89 -2.34
C GLU A 157 -18.13 2.22 -2.08
N ASN A 158 -18.24 3.06 -3.10
CA ASN A 158 -18.79 4.42 -3.05
C ASN A 158 -18.07 5.36 -2.06
N ALA A 159 -16.89 5.00 -1.54
CA ALA A 159 -16.12 5.88 -0.67
C ALA A 159 -15.49 7.03 -1.46
N ASP A 160 -15.34 8.18 -0.81
CA ASP A 160 -14.72 9.36 -1.37
C ASP A 160 -13.33 9.60 -0.77
N PHE A 161 -12.28 9.33 -1.56
CA PHE A 161 -10.87 9.63 -1.27
C PHE A 161 -10.36 10.81 -2.10
N SER A 162 -11.24 11.65 -2.66
CA SER A 162 -10.80 12.75 -3.51
C SER A 162 -9.84 13.69 -2.78
N GLY A 163 -8.70 13.99 -3.41
CA GLY A 163 -7.65 14.81 -2.80
C GLY A 163 -6.98 14.23 -1.56
N ALA A 164 -7.31 13.01 -1.12
CA ALA A 164 -6.68 12.38 0.04
C ALA A 164 -5.21 12.07 -0.21
N ASN A 165 -4.40 12.07 0.85
CA ASN A 165 -3.01 11.62 0.81
C ASN A 165 -2.91 10.13 1.17
N LEU A 166 -2.74 9.29 0.15
CA LEU A 166 -2.53 7.84 0.24
C LEU A 166 -1.11 7.45 -0.18
N SER A 167 -0.15 8.40 -0.13
CA SER A 167 1.24 8.08 -0.47
C SER A 167 1.76 6.94 0.41
N ASP A 168 2.56 6.04 -0.20
CA ASP A 168 3.11 4.85 0.46
C ASP A 168 2.06 3.85 0.99
N ALA A 169 0.76 4.03 0.71
CA ALA A 169 -0.31 3.14 1.16
C ALA A 169 -0.21 1.74 0.52
N ILE A 170 -0.69 0.73 1.23
CA ILE A 170 -0.75 -0.66 0.77
C ILE A 170 -2.23 -1.07 0.66
N ILE A 171 -2.66 -1.37 -0.57
CA ILE A 171 -4.06 -1.62 -0.90
C ILE A 171 -4.16 -2.90 -1.73
N PHE A 172 -4.28 -4.05 -1.04
CA PHE A 172 -4.44 -5.35 -1.71
C PHE A 172 -5.86 -5.85 -1.57
N GLN A 173 -6.48 -6.24 -2.69
CA GLN A 173 -7.78 -6.90 -2.69
C GLN A 173 -8.86 -6.12 -1.91
N ALA A 174 -8.73 -4.80 -1.79
CA ALA A 174 -9.84 -3.99 -1.35
C ALA A 174 -10.98 -4.09 -2.37
N ILE A 175 -12.20 -4.02 -1.89
CA ILE A 175 -13.38 -4.08 -2.76
C ILE A 175 -13.75 -2.67 -3.16
N PHE A 176 -13.54 -2.37 -4.46
CA PHE A 176 -13.84 -1.09 -5.06
C PHE A 176 -15.11 -1.21 -5.91
N SER A 177 -15.94 -0.22 -5.87
CA SER A 177 -17.01 0.02 -6.83
C SER A 177 -17.42 1.47 -6.71
N LYS A 178 -17.35 2.25 -7.80
CA LYS A 178 -17.64 3.69 -7.80
C LYS A 178 -16.86 4.48 -6.74
N THR A 179 -15.65 4.01 -6.40
CA THR A 179 -14.77 4.68 -5.45
C THR A 179 -14.11 5.88 -6.12
N ASN A 180 -14.10 7.01 -5.43
CA ASN A 180 -13.57 8.27 -5.94
C ASN A 180 -12.17 8.55 -5.37
N PHE A 181 -11.14 8.56 -6.25
CA PHE A 181 -9.75 8.95 -5.94
C PHE A 181 -9.32 10.20 -6.74
N LYS A 182 -10.27 10.99 -7.24
CA LYS A 182 -9.96 12.16 -8.06
C LYS A 182 -8.99 13.10 -7.33
N GLY A 183 -7.84 13.38 -7.97
CA GLY A 183 -6.79 14.24 -7.40
C GLY A 183 -6.11 13.69 -6.16
N ALA A 184 -6.34 12.43 -5.77
CA ALA A 184 -5.66 11.82 -4.63
C ALA A 184 -4.16 11.65 -4.88
N ASN A 185 -3.36 11.68 -3.83
CA ASN A 185 -1.94 11.35 -3.87
C ASN A 185 -1.72 9.88 -3.52
N LEU A 186 -1.42 9.06 -4.52
CA LEU A 186 -1.09 7.64 -4.44
C LEU A 186 0.39 7.37 -4.78
N SER A 187 1.25 8.39 -4.66
CA SER A 187 2.69 8.23 -4.97
C SER A 187 3.32 7.13 -4.11
N ASN A 188 4.14 6.28 -4.72
CA ASN A 188 4.74 5.09 -4.15
C ASN A 188 3.73 4.06 -3.58
N ALA A 189 2.43 4.29 -3.69
CA ALA A 189 1.42 3.35 -3.20
C ALA A 189 1.53 2.01 -3.93
N ARG A 190 1.10 0.96 -3.25
CA ARG A 190 1.02 -0.38 -3.81
C ARG A 190 -0.44 -0.81 -3.86
N MET A 191 -0.98 -0.95 -5.07
CA MET A 191 -2.39 -1.26 -5.27
C MET A 191 -2.55 -2.42 -6.22
N ILE A 192 -3.22 -3.47 -5.79
CA ILE A 192 -3.52 -4.66 -6.59
C ILE A 192 -4.94 -5.11 -6.30
N GLY A 193 -5.69 -5.45 -7.33
CA GLY A 193 -7.07 -5.92 -7.22
C GLY A 193 -7.91 -5.47 -8.41
N THR A 194 -9.18 -5.84 -8.38
CA THR A 194 -10.17 -5.44 -9.39
C THR A 194 -10.85 -4.13 -8.97
N LEU A 195 -10.68 -3.10 -9.79
CA LEU A 195 -11.17 -1.75 -9.53
C LEU A 195 -12.32 -1.42 -10.48
N GLY A 196 -13.54 -1.80 -10.11
CA GLY A 196 -14.74 -1.48 -10.91
C GLY A 196 -15.16 -0.01 -10.75
N ASP A 197 -15.35 0.70 -11.87
CA ASP A 197 -15.85 2.09 -11.92
C ASP A 197 -15.09 3.09 -11.02
N VAL A 198 -13.77 2.97 -10.88
CA VAL A 198 -12.98 3.92 -10.11
C VAL A 198 -12.74 5.22 -10.88
N ASP A 199 -12.74 6.33 -10.16
CA ASP A 199 -12.39 7.65 -10.70
C ASP A 199 -11.05 8.12 -10.10
N MET A 200 -9.98 8.04 -10.90
CA MET A 200 -8.63 8.48 -10.53
C MET A 200 -8.16 9.67 -11.39
N ARG A 201 -9.09 10.44 -11.94
CA ARG A 201 -8.73 11.61 -12.78
C ARG A 201 -7.88 12.59 -12.00
N GLY A 202 -6.74 12.99 -12.58
CA GLY A 202 -5.79 13.91 -11.96
C GLY A 202 -5.09 13.36 -10.71
N ALA A 203 -5.19 12.07 -10.41
CA ALA A 203 -4.48 11.48 -9.28
C ALA A 203 -2.96 11.45 -9.53
N ASN A 204 -2.18 11.63 -8.48
CA ASN A 204 -0.74 11.45 -8.48
C ASN A 204 -0.39 10.01 -8.12
N ILE A 205 0.08 9.22 -9.10
CA ILE A 205 0.41 7.78 -8.96
C ILE A 205 1.91 7.56 -9.22
N LYS A 206 2.72 8.61 -9.14
CA LYS A 206 4.16 8.53 -9.40
C LYS A 206 4.82 7.40 -8.61
N LYS A 207 5.65 6.60 -9.32
CA LYS A 207 6.38 5.47 -8.73
C LYS A 207 5.47 4.47 -8.00
N GLY A 208 4.18 4.47 -8.28
CA GLY A 208 3.23 3.49 -7.76
C GLY A 208 3.58 2.09 -8.25
N ARG A 209 3.33 1.08 -7.44
CA ARG A 209 3.52 -0.33 -7.76
C ARG A 209 2.17 -1.00 -7.93
N PHE A 210 1.68 -0.98 -9.15
CA PHE A 210 0.37 -1.49 -9.55
C PHE A 210 0.49 -2.69 -10.49
N GLY A 211 1.72 -3.11 -10.77
CA GLY A 211 2.00 -4.28 -11.57
C GLY A 211 1.88 -5.59 -10.79
N LEU A 212 2.11 -6.69 -11.51
CA LEU A 212 2.13 -8.03 -10.93
C LEU A 212 3.25 -8.16 -9.90
N ASP A 213 2.90 -8.47 -8.67
CA ASP A 213 3.86 -8.72 -7.60
C ASP A 213 4.05 -10.23 -7.38
N ILE A 214 5.15 -10.76 -7.92
CA ILE A 214 5.47 -12.19 -7.84
C ILE A 214 5.83 -12.63 -6.40
N GLY A 215 6.30 -11.71 -5.55
CA GLY A 215 6.80 -12.04 -4.21
C GLY A 215 5.71 -12.29 -3.16
N ASN A 216 4.45 -11.98 -3.45
CA ASN A 216 3.37 -11.95 -2.46
C ASN A 216 2.09 -12.66 -2.95
N GLN A 217 2.24 -13.77 -3.68
CA GLN A 217 1.12 -14.46 -4.32
C GLN A 217 0.80 -15.84 -3.73
N PRO A 218 0.12 -15.92 -2.58
CA PRO A 218 -0.37 -17.21 -2.11
C PRO A 218 -1.57 -17.73 -2.90
N MET A 219 -2.23 -16.93 -3.76
CA MET A 219 -3.54 -17.26 -4.32
C MET A 219 -3.71 -16.92 -5.82
N GLY A 220 -2.67 -16.98 -6.62
CA GLY A 220 -2.76 -16.77 -8.06
C GLY A 220 -2.22 -15.42 -8.54
N GLN A 221 -2.19 -15.22 -9.85
CA GLN A 221 -1.66 -14.00 -10.47
C GLN A 221 -2.63 -12.82 -10.28
N MET A 222 -2.50 -12.11 -9.17
CA MET A 222 -3.27 -10.89 -8.95
C MET A 222 -2.59 -9.72 -9.63
N LYS A 223 -3.35 -9.02 -10.44
CA LYS A 223 -2.92 -7.83 -11.17
C LYS A 223 -3.80 -6.64 -10.79
N PHE A 224 -3.33 -5.45 -11.11
CA PHE A 224 -4.19 -4.28 -11.15
C PHE A 224 -5.14 -4.43 -12.36
N ASP A 225 -6.42 -4.49 -12.08
CA ASP A 225 -7.46 -4.67 -13.09
C ASP A 225 -8.48 -3.54 -12.99
N SER A 226 -8.39 -2.60 -13.92
CA SER A 226 -9.25 -1.40 -13.95
C SER A 226 -9.85 -1.19 -15.34
N VAL A 227 -10.61 -2.18 -15.76
CA VAL A 227 -11.37 -2.11 -17.02
C VAL A 227 -12.33 -0.91 -16.99
N GLY A 228 -12.25 -0.04 -18.00
CA GLY A 228 -13.09 1.16 -18.09
C GLY A 228 -12.81 2.23 -17.02
N GLY A 229 -11.71 2.12 -16.28
CA GLY A 229 -11.31 3.09 -15.26
C GLY A 229 -11.07 4.50 -15.83
N LYS A 230 -11.28 5.53 -15.01
CA LYS A 230 -11.11 6.94 -15.39
C LYS A 230 -9.80 7.47 -14.82
N PHE A 231 -8.82 7.71 -15.70
CA PHE A 231 -7.46 8.17 -15.35
C PHE A 231 -7.06 9.43 -16.14
N ALA A 232 -8.01 10.16 -16.72
CA ALA A 232 -7.68 11.36 -17.47
C ALA A 232 -6.82 12.33 -16.63
N ASN A 233 -5.69 12.77 -17.21
CA ASN A 233 -4.69 13.64 -16.59
C ASN A 233 -4.05 13.07 -15.31
N ALA A 234 -4.14 11.77 -15.05
CA ALA A 234 -3.42 11.14 -13.93
C ALA A 234 -1.91 11.11 -14.21
N ASP A 235 -1.11 11.17 -13.15
CA ASP A 235 0.34 11.18 -13.22
C ASP A 235 0.91 9.84 -12.74
N PHE A 236 1.30 9.00 -13.70
CA PHE A 236 1.90 7.68 -13.49
C PHE A 236 3.43 7.67 -13.64
N GLU A 237 4.10 8.82 -13.66
CA GLU A 237 5.52 8.87 -13.95
C GLU A 237 6.33 7.86 -13.12
N GLY A 238 7.06 6.97 -13.82
CA GLY A 238 7.90 5.95 -13.21
C GLY A 238 7.13 4.84 -12.47
N ALA A 239 5.81 4.72 -12.65
CA ALA A 239 5.02 3.66 -12.04
C ALA A 239 5.31 2.29 -12.68
N ASP A 240 5.20 1.24 -11.87
CA ASP A 240 5.20 -0.14 -12.36
C ASP A 240 3.76 -0.60 -12.60
N LEU A 241 3.41 -0.79 -13.86
CA LEU A 241 2.10 -1.18 -14.37
C LEU A 241 2.19 -2.51 -15.15
N ASN A 242 3.23 -3.32 -14.90
CA ASN A 242 3.42 -4.56 -15.64
C ASN A 242 2.21 -5.49 -15.47
N VAL A 243 1.74 -6.08 -16.57
CA VAL A 243 0.57 -6.97 -16.63
C VAL A 243 -0.76 -6.29 -16.17
N ALA A 244 -0.78 -4.99 -15.88
CA ALA A 244 -2.00 -4.28 -15.51
C ALA A 244 -3.02 -4.29 -16.64
N ASN A 245 -4.31 -4.29 -16.28
CA ASN A 245 -5.41 -4.23 -17.24
C ASN A 245 -6.07 -2.85 -17.21
N PHE A 246 -5.90 -2.10 -18.29
CA PHE A 246 -6.51 -0.80 -18.55
C PHE A 246 -7.43 -0.86 -19.77
N SER A 247 -7.93 -2.03 -20.15
CA SER A 247 -8.80 -2.11 -21.31
C SER A 247 -10.03 -1.22 -21.13
N PHE A 248 -10.40 -0.49 -22.20
CA PHE A 248 -11.47 0.51 -22.23
C PHE A 248 -11.26 1.71 -21.27
N ALA A 249 -10.09 1.88 -20.66
CA ALA A 249 -9.84 2.98 -19.73
C ALA A 249 -9.68 4.33 -20.45
N ASP A 250 -10.07 5.40 -19.76
CA ASP A 250 -9.79 6.77 -20.16
C ASP A 250 -8.46 7.22 -19.55
N LEU A 251 -7.41 7.27 -20.37
CA LEU A 251 -6.07 7.72 -20.05
C LEU A 251 -5.73 9.04 -20.75
N THR A 252 -6.74 9.81 -21.18
CA THR A 252 -6.55 11.06 -21.93
C THR A 252 -5.67 12.04 -21.14
N GLY A 253 -4.61 12.54 -21.78
CA GLY A 253 -3.67 13.48 -21.19
C GLY A 253 -2.85 12.93 -20.01
N ALA A 254 -2.89 11.61 -19.74
CA ALA A 254 -2.12 11.01 -18.65
C ALA A 254 -0.60 11.14 -18.86
N ASN A 255 0.15 11.36 -17.78
CA ASN A 255 1.60 11.29 -17.79
C ASN A 255 2.04 9.84 -17.50
N LEU A 256 2.44 9.14 -18.56
CA LEU A 256 2.91 7.75 -18.53
C LEU A 256 4.44 7.65 -18.75
N ARG A 257 5.16 8.75 -18.52
CA ARG A 257 6.63 8.79 -18.73
C ARG A 257 7.33 7.77 -17.86
N ASN A 258 8.29 7.05 -18.46
CA ASN A 258 9.14 6.07 -17.76
C ASN A 258 8.35 4.98 -17.01
N THR A 259 7.10 4.72 -17.36
CA THR A 259 6.31 3.62 -16.79
C THR A 259 6.80 2.26 -17.29
N ASN A 260 6.66 1.24 -16.47
CA ASN A 260 6.80 -0.14 -16.88
C ASN A 260 5.42 -0.73 -17.18
N MET A 261 5.03 -0.79 -18.46
CA MET A 261 3.77 -1.38 -18.95
C MET A 261 4.01 -2.70 -19.69
N HIS A 262 5.08 -3.41 -19.34
CA HIS A 262 5.34 -4.73 -19.92
C HIS A 262 4.11 -5.64 -19.81
N ARG A 263 3.61 -6.15 -20.93
CA ARG A 263 2.42 -7.01 -21.02
C ARG A 263 1.13 -6.38 -20.44
N ALA A 264 1.06 -5.06 -20.30
CA ALA A 264 -0.18 -4.40 -19.92
C ALA A 264 -1.23 -4.53 -21.04
N ASP A 265 -2.51 -4.60 -20.66
CA ASP A 265 -3.63 -4.60 -21.60
C ASP A 265 -4.22 -3.19 -21.67
N LEU A 266 -4.06 -2.54 -22.80
CA LEU A 266 -4.58 -1.21 -23.14
C LEU A 266 -5.64 -1.30 -24.23
N SER A 267 -6.18 -2.49 -24.50
CA SER A 267 -7.17 -2.71 -25.57
C SER A 267 -8.33 -1.72 -25.43
N LYS A 268 -8.61 -0.97 -26.51
CA LYS A 268 -9.68 0.03 -26.57
C LYS A 268 -9.57 1.15 -25.54
N ALA A 269 -8.42 1.34 -24.89
CA ALA A 269 -8.16 2.48 -24.04
C ALA A 269 -7.99 3.75 -24.87
N ASP A 270 -8.33 4.90 -24.29
CA ASP A 270 -8.10 6.22 -24.89
C ASP A 270 -6.86 6.88 -24.28
N LEU A 271 -5.78 6.97 -25.05
CA LEU A 271 -4.51 7.61 -24.68
C LEU A 271 -4.37 8.99 -25.36
N THR A 272 -5.45 9.59 -25.86
CA THR A 272 -5.38 10.88 -26.55
C THR A 272 -4.60 11.90 -25.71
N GLY A 273 -3.51 12.44 -26.31
CA GLY A 273 -2.65 13.44 -25.67
C GLY A 273 -1.78 12.95 -24.51
N ALA A 274 -1.77 11.65 -24.20
CA ALA A 274 -0.90 11.08 -23.16
C ALA A 274 0.59 11.20 -23.52
N ASP A 275 1.46 11.22 -22.50
CA ASP A 275 2.92 11.24 -22.66
C ASP A 275 3.53 9.88 -22.28
N LEU A 276 3.99 9.13 -23.28
CA LEU A 276 4.60 7.81 -23.16
C LEU A 276 6.13 7.85 -23.22
N THR A 277 6.76 9.03 -23.12
CA THR A 277 8.21 9.16 -23.26
C THR A 277 8.97 8.26 -22.30
N GLY A 278 9.76 7.33 -22.83
CA GLY A 278 10.57 6.37 -22.06
C GLY A 278 9.78 5.23 -21.44
N ALA A 279 8.49 5.08 -21.73
CA ALA A 279 7.70 3.95 -21.27
C ALA A 279 8.21 2.62 -21.85
N ASN A 280 8.13 1.56 -21.06
CA ASN A 280 8.34 0.19 -21.53
C ASN A 280 7.00 -0.46 -21.83
N MET A 281 6.69 -0.67 -23.10
CA MET A 281 5.46 -1.32 -23.56
C MET A 281 5.71 -2.70 -24.21
N ASP A 282 6.82 -3.34 -23.87
CA ASP A 282 7.15 -4.65 -24.42
C ASP A 282 6.00 -5.63 -24.17
N ASN A 283 5.51 -6.25 -25.25
CA ASN A 283 4.36 -7.16 -25.28
C ASN A 283 3.04 -6.56 -24.74
N ALA A 284 2.89 -5.24 -24.65
CA ALA A 284 1.59 -4.62 -24.32
C ALA A 284 0.56 -4.91 -25.42
N ILE A 285 -0.71 -5.04 -25.02
CA ILE A 285 -1.84 -5.26 -25.95
C ILE A 285 -2.48 -3.92 -26.24
N LEU A 286 -2.54 -3.55 -27.54
CA LEU A 286 -3.02 -2.25 -28.00
C LEU A 286 -4.18 -2.34 -29.00
N ASP A 287 -4.91 -3.45 -29.00
CA ASP A 287 -6.01 -3.66 -29.94
C ASP A 287 -7.09 -2.59 -29.77
N GLY A 288 -7.26 -1.75 -30.82
CA GLY A 288 -8.24 -0.68 -30.81
C GLY A 288 -7.96 0.46 -29.84
N THR A 289 -6.73 0.61 -29.35
CA THR A 289 -6.30 1.74 -28.51
C THR A 289 -6.31 3.03 -29.33
N ILE A 290 -6.85 4.11 -28.76
CA ILE A 290 -6.82 5.45 -29.37
C ILE A 290 -5.53 6.15 -28.93
N MET A 291 -4.69 6.56 -29.91
CA MET A 291 -3.36 7.15 -29.66
C MET A 291 -3.22 8.53 -30.29
N THR A 292 -4.30 9.28 -30.41
CA THR A 292 -4.28 10.63 -31.04
C THR A 292 -3.41 11.59 -30.23
N ASN A 293 -2.44 12.26 -30.88
CA ASN A 293 -1.54 13.23 -30.25
C ASN A 293 -0.73 12.67 -29.04
N VAL A 294 -0.49 11.38 -29.00
CA VAL A 294 0.38 10.76 -27.98
C VAL A 294 1.83 11.23 -28.20
N LYS A 295 2.53 11.56 -27.11
CA LYS A 295 3.94 11.98 -27.12
C LYS A 295 4.87 10.82 -26.81
N GLY A 296 6.06 10.84 -27.38
CA GLY A 296 7.15 9.91 -27.05
C GLY A 296 7.04 8.55 -27.70
N LEU A 297 6.23 8.38 -28.76
CA LEU A 297 6.08 7.10 -29.48
C LEU A 297 7.40 6.57 -30.03
N GLU A 298 8.29 7.46 -30.47
CA GLU A 298 9.63 7.13 -30.98
C GLU A 298 10.60 6.61 -29.92
N ALA A 299 10.32 6.85 -28.64
CA ALA A 299 11.15 6.48 -27.51
C ALA A 299 10.61 5.28 -26.71
N ILE A 300 9.53 4.66 -27.18
CA ILE A 300 8.91 3.50 -26.52
C ILE A 300 9.76 2.25 -26.72
N LYS A 301 10.09 1.60 -25.61
CA LYS A 301 10.82 0.31 -25.64
C LYS A 301 9.86 -0.85 -25.89
N GLY A 302 10.26 -1.74 -26.81
CA GLY A 302 9.58 -3.04 -27.03
C GLY A 302 8.28 -2.94 -27.84
N TYR A 303 7.92 -1.77 -28.37
CA TYR A 303 6.73 -1.59 -29.18
C TYR A 303 7.04 -1.55 -30.68
N ASP A 304 6.35 -2.41 -31.45
CA ASP A 304 6.42 -2.43 -32.90
C ASP A 304 5.08 -1.91 -33.45
N ILE A 305 5.10 -0.66 -33.91
CA ILE A 305 3.95 0.04 -34.51
C ILE A 305 3.32 -0.78 -35.64
N SER A 306 4.14 -1.63 -36.32
CA SER A 306 3.65 -2.47 -37.43
C SER A 306 2.76 -3.63 -36.97
N LYS A 307 2.74 -3.98 -35.69
CA LYS A 307 1.98 -5.10 -35.12
C LYS A 307 0.74 -4.66 -34.35
N GLY A 308 0.67 -3.39 -33.93
CA GLY A 308 -0.49 -2.85 -33.23
C GLY A 308 -1.53 -2.36 -34.24
N LYS A 309 -2.77 -2.84 -34.16
CA LYS A 309 -3.90 -2.19 -34.83
C LYS A 309 -4.33 -0.97 -34.01
N CYS A 310 -3.73 0.14 -34.27
CA CYS A 310 -4.16 1.43 -33.74
C CYS A 310 -5.29 1.97 -34.63
N MET A 311 -6.41 2.40 -34.04
CA MET A 311 -7.55 2.91 -34.81
C MET A 311 -7.25 4.22 -35.53
N ASP A 312 -6.25 5.03 -35.10
CA ASP A 312 -5.89 6.32 -35.66
C ASP A 312 -4.39 6.48 -35.97
N CYS A 313 -3.59 5.42 -35.99
CA CYS A 313 -2.17 5.52 -36.31
C CYS A 313 -1.89 5.96 -37.77
N ASP A 314 -2.82 5.76 -38.69
CA ASP A 314 -2.68 6.19 -40.10
C ASP A 314 -2.63 7.72 -40.25
N SER A 315 -3.14 8.49 -39.30
CA SER A 315 -3.08 9.95 -39.34
C SER A 315 -1.73 10.56 -38.92
N MET A 316 -0.85 9.76 -38.26
CA MET A 316 0.44 10.25 -37.76
C MET A 316 1.60 10.16 -38.80
N HIS A 317 1.40 9.49 -39.92
CA HIS A 317 2.44 9.35 -40.97
C HIS A 317 2.42 10.44 -42.01
N ASN A 318 1.56 11.46 -41.91
CA ASN A 318 1.41 12.54 -42.91
C ASN A 318 1.79 13.94 -42.40
N HIS A 319 2.70 14.07 -41.43
CA HIS A 319 3.26 15.38 -41.07
C HIS A 319 4.77 15.33 -40.93
#